data_1399d736cbe2ed30f970dc810881c883
#
_entry.id   1399d736cbe2ed30f970dc810881c883
#
_cell.length_a   1.000
_cell.length_b   1.000
_cell.length_c   1.000
_cell.angle_alpha   90.00
_cell.angle_beta   90.00
_cell.angle_gamma   90.00
#
_symmetry.space_group_name_H-M   'P 1'
#
loop_
_entity.id
_entity.type
_entity.pdbx_description
1 polymer ?
#
loop_
_entity_poly.entity_id
_entity_poly.type
_entity_poly.pdbx_seq_one_letter_code
_entity_poly.pdbx_strand_id
1 'polypeptide(L)'
;EQVPVASKHYAKELMAEVNADREAHGKKPFDEDNDEPPTAPKKRKDNTSRKKLARRKKEKTRIVTQNVTDPDCGLFVKGEHKRQFAYEAHTACDKNGFVLETVVTPGNVHDSVAFDEVYDKVTEKHPQVEVIVADSAYKTPHICKKVFDDGRVLSTAYKRPQTMKGGHEWWKYVYDEFYDCVICPEYQILKYATTNRDGYREYKSDARLCAKCPTRERCTHSKDCVKTV
;
A
#
# COMPACT_ATOMS: atom_id res chain seq x y z
N GLU A 1 1.46 15.62 -11.68
CA GLU A 1 1.46 14.17 -11.95
C GLU A 1 0.04 13.75 -12.31
N GLN A 2 -0.18 13.30 -13.53
CA GLN A 2 -1.47 12.70 -13.90
C GLN A 2 -1.46 11.28 -13.34
N VAL A 3 -2.18 11.07 -12.25
CA VAL A 3 -2.44 9.72 -11.74
C VAL A 3 -3.31 9.00 -12.77
N PRO A 4 -2.96 7.78 -13.23
CA PRO A 4 -3.75 7.03 -14.18
C PRO A 4 -5.22 6.91 -13.74
N VAL A 5 -6.15 7.00 -14.68
CA VAL A 5 -7.60 6.97 -14.39
C VAL A 5 -7.98 5.68 -13.64
N ALA A 6 -7.36 4.56 -13.99
CA ALA A 6 -7.56 3.27 -13.36
C ALA A 6 -7.25 3.29 -11.86
N SER A 7 -6.14 3.92 -11.44
CA SER A 7 -5.79 3.99 -10.01
C SER A 7 -6.75 4.87 -9.21
N LYS A 8 -7.33 5.90 -9.83
CA LYS A 8 -8.36 6.73 -9.17
C LYS A 8 -9.67 5.97 -8.97
N HIS A 9 -10.06 5.16 -9.95
CA HIS A 9 -11.26 4.34 -9.84
C HIS A 9 -11.09 3.29 -8.74
N TYR A 10 -9.98 2.58 -8.74
CA TYR A 10 -9.64 1.62 -7.69
C TYR A 10 -9.64 2.26 -6.29
N ALA A 11 -9.06 3.45 -6.14
CA ALA A 11 -9.04 4.14 -4.84
C ALA A 11 -10.44 4.48 -4.31
N LYS A 12 -11.39 4.79 -5.21
CA LYS A 12 -12.78 5.03 -4.83
C LYS A 12 -13.49 3.75 -4.40
N GLU A 13 -13.31 2.66 -5.16
CA GLU A 13 -13.89 1.35 -4.83
C GLU A 13 -13.35 0.86 -3.48
N LEU A 14 -12.02 0.90 -3.29
CA LEU A 14 -11.38 0.54 -2.02
C LEU A 14 -11.95 1.35 -0.86
N MET A 15 -12.11 2.67 -1.03
CA MET A 15 -12.64 3.52 0.03
C MET A 15 -14.11 3.18 0.36
N ALA A 16 -14.92 2.84 -0.64
CA ALA A 16 -16.29 2.39 -0.42
C ALA A 16 -16.34 1.08 0.38
N GLU A 17 -15.52 0.10 0.03
CA GLU A 17 -15.41 -1.17 0.76
C GLU A 17 -14.90 -0.95 2.21
N VAL A 18 -13.88 -0.11 2.38
CA VAL A 18 -13.35 0.25 3.70
C VAL A 18 -14.41 0.91 4.57
N ASN A 19 -15.19 1.83 4.00
CA ASN A 19 -16.25 2.50 4.74
C ASN A 19 -17.38 1.54 5.10
N ALA A 20 -17.76 0.63 4.21
CA ALA A 20 -18.75 -0.41 4.49
C ALA A 20 -18.29 -1.34 5.63
N ASP A 21 -17.02 -1.80 5.61
CA ASP A 21 -16.45 -2.62 6.68
C ASP A 21 -16.40 -1.88 8.02
N ARG A 22 -16.04 -0.58 8.00
CA ARG A 22 -16.04 0.26 9.20
C ARG A 22 -17.43 0.43 9.79
N GLU A 23 -18.44 0.67 8.97
CA GLU A 23 -19.84 0.79 9.41
C GLU A 23 -20.36 -0.51 9.99
N ALA A 24 -20.06 -1.66 9.37
CA ALA A 24 -20.38 -2.98 9.89
C ALA A 24 -19.82 -3.20 11.31
N HIS A 25 -18.66 -2.59 11.63
CA HIS A 25 -18.04 -2.63 12.96
C HIS A 25 -18.38 -1.41 13.85
N GLY A 26 -19.41 -0.64 13.50
CA GLY A 26 -19.85 0.53 14.28
C GLY A 26 -18.85 1.70 14.31
N LYS A 27 -17.98 1.80 13.32
CA LYS A 27 -17.01 2.91 13.16
C LYS A 27 -17.53 3.91 12.15
N LYS A 28 -17.20 5.20 12.37
CA LYS A 28 -17.54 6.26 11.40
C LYS A 28 -16.78 6.04 10.10
N PRO A 29 -17.43 6.24 8.93
CA PRO A 29 -16.74 6.24 7.64
C PRO A 29 -15.66 7.32 7.59
N PHE A 30 -14.72 7.17 6.68
CA PHE A 30 -13.78 8.24 6.36
C PHE A 30 -14.47 9.28 5.49
N ASP A 31 -14.25 10.56 5.79
CA ASP A 31 -14.73 11.66 4.95
C ASP A 31 -13.91 11.69 3.65
N GLU A 32 -14.58 11.75 2.50
CA GLU A 32 -13.95 11.81 1.18
C GLU A 32 -13.08 13.06 0.98
N ASP A 33 -13.36 14.15 1.71
CA ASP A 33 -12.69 15.45 1.58
C ASP A 33 -11.40 15.62 2.40
N ASN A 34 -11.03 14.66 3.24
CA ASN A 34 -9.84 14.74 4.09
C ASN A 34 -8.71 13.82 3.59
N ASP A 35 -8.22 14.07 2.37
CA ASP A 35 -6.99 13.46 1.83
C ASP A 35 -5.72 14.05 2.50
N GLU A 36 -5.58 13.90 3.80
CA GLU A 36 -4.26 14.05 4.44
C GLU A 36 -3.74 12.66 4.83
N PRO A 37 -2.60 12.22 4.26
CA PRO A 37 -1.91 11.04 4.77
C PRO A 37 -1.57 11.25 6.24
N PRO A 38 -1.54 10.19 7.07
CA PRO A 38 -1.26 10.30 8.49
C PRO A 38 0.09 10.98 8.70
N THR A 39 0.08 12.24 9.05
CA THR A 39 1.28 12.97 9.46
C THR A 39 1.78 12.42 10.78
N ALA A 40 3.11 12.32 10.89
CA ALA A 40 3.89 11.88 12.04
C ALA A 40 3.33 12.31 13.41
N PRO A 41 3.69 11.62 14.51
CA PRO A 41 3.06 11.72 15.81
C PRO A 41 2.96 13.16 16.30
N LYS A 42 1.74 13.60 16.63
CA LYS A 42 1.42 14.95 17.11
C LYS A 42 2.18 15.23 18.41
N LYS A 43 3.11 16.16 18.38
CA LYS A 43 3.68 16.76 19.59
C LYS A 43 2.55 17.32 20.46
N ARG A 44 2.63 17.09 21.79
CA ARG A 44 1.67 17.58 22.79
C ARG A 44 1.37 19.07 22.57
N LYS A 45 0.07 19.40 22.55
CA LYS A 45 -0.41 20.78 22.44
C LYS A 45 -0.12 21.51 23.75
N ASP A 46 0.68 22.55 23.69
CA ASP A 46 0.60 23.64 24.66
C ASP A 46 -0.67 24.44 24.42
N ASN A 47 -1.39 24.65 25.51
CA ASN A 47 -2.69 25.29 25.54
C ASN A 47 -2.52 26.81 25.48
N THR A 48 -2.32 27.36 24.30
CA THR A 48 -2.48 28.79 24.05
C THR A 48 -3.42 29.00 22.89
N SER A 49 -4.54 29.67 23.22
CA SER A 49 -5.61 30.09 22.32
C SER A 49 -5.06 30.92 21.15
N ARG A 50 -4.80 30.29 20.00
CA ARG A 50 -4.63 31.04 18.74
C ARG A 50 -5.75 30.67 17.79
N LYS A 51 -6.53 31.69 17.41
CA LYS A 51 -7.60 31.64 16.40
C LYS A 51 -7.10 30.88 15.18
N LYS A 52 -7.80 29.80 14.82
CA LYS A 52 -7.58 29.08 13.56
C LYS A 52 -7.89 30.03 12.39
N LEU A 53 -6.88 30.68 11.83
CA LEU A 53 -6.99 31.22 10.49
C LEU A 53 -7.19 30.02 9.55
N ALA A 54 -8.24 30.08 8.73
CA ALA A 54 -8.47 29.13 7.66
C ALA A 54 -7.20 29.05 6.81
N ARG A 55 -6.48 27.94 6.89
CA ARG A 55 -5.32 27.68 6.06
C ARG A 55 -5.84 27.44 4.64
N ARG A 56 -5.69 28.46 3.76
CA ARG A 56 -5.85 28.28 2.32
C ARG A 56 -5.04 27.04 1.94
N LYS A 57 -5.69 26.05 1.29
CA LYS A 57 -5.01 24.94 0.62
C LYS A 57 -3.98 25.55 -0.32
N LYS A 58 -2.70 25.55 0.06
CA LYS A 58 -1.62 25.81 -0.88
C LYS A 58 -1.57 24.59 -1.79
N GLU A 59 -1.74 24.79 -3.08
CA GLU A 59 -1.39 23.77 -4.08
C GLU A 59 0.04 23.32 -3.77
N LYS A 60 0.21 22.02 -3.52
CA LYS A 60 1.53 21.45 -3.31
C LYS A 60 2.24 21.41 -4.64
N THR A 61 2.93 22.50 -4.99
CA THR A 61 3.84 22.51 -6.15
C THR A 61 5.08 21.68 -5.80
N ARG A 62 5.38 20.68 -6.61
CA ARG A 62 6.60 19.88 -6.52
C ARG A 62 7.60 20.42 -7.53
N ILE A 63 8.81 20.75 -7.09
CA ILE A 63 9.92 21.08 -8.00
C ILE A 63 10.35 19.77 -8.65
N VAL A 64 10.23 19.69 -9.97
CA VAL A 64 10.66 18.55 -10.77
C VAL A 64 11.94 18.93 -11.50
N THR A 65 12.95 18.08 -11.41
CA THR A 65 14.18 18.21 -12.20
C THR A 65 13.89 17.69 -13.60
N GLN A 66 14.03 18.55 -14.60
CA GLN A 66 13.75 18.25 -16.01
C GLN A 66 15.04 18.38 -16.84
N ASN A 67 15.18 17.54 -17.85
CA ASN A 67 16.26 17.68 -18.83
C ASN A 67 15.94 18.82 -19.79
N VAL A 68 16.91 19.68 -20.03
CA VAL A 68 16.74 20.83 -20.93
C VAL A 68 16.74 20.41 -22.42
N THR A 69 17.51 19.38 -22.74
CA THR A 69 17.66 18.90 -24.14
C THR A 69 16.49 18.00 -24.54
N ASP A 70 15.98 17.19 -23.60
CA ASP A 70 14.89 16.25 -23.82
C ASP A 70 13.93 16.33 -22.63
N PRO A 71 12.92 17.22 -22.68
CA PRO A 71 11.99 17.44 -21.59
C PRO A 71 11.11 16.25 -21.27
N ASP A 72 10.94 15.32 -22.21
CA ASP A 72 10.06 14.15 -22.08
C ASP A 72 10.74 13.00 -21.34
N CYS A 73 12.07 13.00 -21.23
CA CYS A 73 12.77 11.99 -20.46
C CYS A 73 12.64 12.22 -18.96
N GLY A 74 12.55 11.13 -18.18
CA GLY A 74 12.44 11.18 -16.73
C GLY A 74 13.78 10.99 -16.01
N LEU A 75 13.92 11.57 -14.82
CA LEU A 75 15.07 11.32 -13.96
C LEU A 75 14.93 9.94 -13.30
N PHE A 76 15.61 8.95 -13.86
CA PHE A 76 15.72 7.61 -13.28
C PHE A 76 16.65 7.61 -12.06
N VAL A 77 16.18 7.07 -10.95
CA VAL A 77 16.95 6.97 -9.70
C VAL A 77 16.94 5.53 -9.20
N LYS A 78 18.11 4.89 -9.14
CA LYS A 78 18.26 3.55 -8.57
C LYS A 78 19.34 3.55 -7.48
N GLY A 79 18.90 3.43 -6.24
CA GLY A 79 19.80 3.52 -5.08
C GLY A 79 20.36 4.93 -4.89
N GLU A 80 21.46 5.03 -4.15
CA GLU A 80 22.09 6.33 -3.81
C GLU A 80 22.97 6.87 -4.93
N HIS A 81 23.49 6.01 -5.80
CA HIS A 81 24.57 6.36 -6.71
C HIS A 81 24.16 6.47 -8.19
N LYS A 82 23.03 5.91 -8.58
CA LYS A 82 22.61 5.93 -9.99
C LYS A 82 21.47 6.90 -10.23
N ARG A 83 21.81 8.07 -10.78
CA ARG A 83 20.84 9.09 -11.21
C ARG A 83 21.17 9.48 -12.64
N GLN A 84 20.22 9.30 -13.53
CA GLN A 84 20.39 9.67 -14.94
C GLN A 84 19.05 9.99 -15.58
N PHE A 85 19.04 10.87 -16.56
CA PHE A 85 17.87 11.04 -17.40
C PHE A 85 17.79 9.86 -18.37
N ALA A 86 16.64 9.22 -18.42
CA ALA A 86 16.43 8.01 -19.21
C ALA A 86 14.95 7.78 -19.49
N TYR A 87 14.72 6.89 -20.44
CA TYR A 87 13.45 6.20 -20.62
C TYR A 87 13.53 4.79 -20.04
N GLU A 88 12.41 4.22 -19.71
CA GLU A 88 12.28 2.85 -19.23
C GLU A 88 11.36 2.07 -20.16
N ALA A 89 11.79 0.87 -20.56
CA ALA A 89 11.04 -0.02 -21.43
C ALA A 89 10.41 -1.15 -20.60
N HIS A 90 9.10 -1.17 -20.55
CA HIS A 90 8.32 -2.21 -19.87
C HIS A 90 7.92 -3.25 -20.91
N THR A 91 8.51 -4.43 -20.84
CA THR A 91 8.38 -5.47 -21.87
C THR A 91 7.72 -6.71 -21.31
N ALA A 92 6.67 -7.18 -21.96
CA ALA A 92 6.06 -8.48 -21.73
C ALA A 92 6.57 -9.52 -22.72
N CYS A 93 6.94 -10.69 -22.19
CA CYS A 93 7.42 -11.81 -22.99
C CYS A 93 6.60 -13.07 -22.70
N ASP A 94 6.57 -13.98 -23.66
CA ASP A 94 6.06 -15.33 -23.44
C ASP A 94 7.09 -16.23 -22.71
N LYS A 95 6.70 -17.47 -22.41
CA LYS A 95 7.56 -18.46 -21.74
C LYS A 95 8.83 -18.84 -22.53
N ASN A 96 8.89 -18.55 -23.82
CA ASN A 96 10.01 -18.84 -24.69
C ASN A 96 10.92 -17.60 -24.90
N GLY A 97 10.54 -16.45 -24.30
CA GLY A 97 11.28 -15.19 -24.41
C GLY A 97 10.90 -14.34 -25.62
N PHE A 98 9.84 -14.68 -26.37
CA PHE A 98 9.35 -13.82 -27.44
C PHE A 98 8.63 -12.62 -26.84
N VAL A 99 9.01 -11.43 -27.31
CA VAL A 99 8.39 -10.17 -26.89
C VAL A 99 6.98 -10.08 -27.48
N LEU A 100 6.00 -9.93 -26.61
CA LEU A 100 4.59 -9.77 -26.98
C LEU A 100 4.21 -8.29 -27.11
N GLU A 101 4.73 -7.47 -26.19
CA GLU A 101 4.47 -6.02 -26.16
C GLU A 101 5.58 -5.29 -25.44
N THR A 102 5.79 -4.03 -25.80
CA THR A 102 6.70 -3.11 -25.12
C THR A 102 6.08 -1.73 -25.02
N VAL A 103 6.09 -1.15 -23.82
CA VAL A 103 5.70 0.24 -23.57
C VAL A 103 6.89 0.99 -23.05
N VAL A 104 7.14 2.18 -23.60
CA VAL A 104 8.25 3.05 -23.18
C VAL A 104 7.68 4.21 -22.39
N THR A 105 8.22 4.44 -21.20
CA THR A 105 7.83 5.55 -20.32
C THR A 105 9.04 6.40 -19.93
N PRO A 106 8.83 7.65 -19.49
CA PRO A 106 9.88 8.40 -18.80
C PRO A 106 10.43 7.62 -17.60
N GLY A 107 11.74 7.64 -17.38
CA GLY A 107 12.40 6.80 -16.35
C GLY A 107 12.06 7.13 -14.88
N ASN A 108 11.22 8.12 -14.64
CA ASN A 108 10.65 8.42 -13.31
C ASN A 108 9.25 7.84 -13.11
N VAL A 109 8.71 7.13 -14.09
CA VAL A 109 7.43 6.42 -13.99
C VAL A 109 7.67 5.07 -13.32
N HIS A 110 6.91 4.78 -12.27
CA HIS A 110 7.05 3.51 -11.55
C HIS A 110 6.44 2.36 -12.37
N ASP A 111 7.08 1.19 -12.34
CA ASP A 111 6.68 -0.02 -13.08
C ASP A 111 5.19 -0.36 -12.93
N SER A 112 4.66 -0.23 -11.71
CA SER A 112 3.24 -0.50 -11.44
C SER A 112 2.27 0.45 -12.16
N VAL A 113 2.73 1.62 -12.61
CA VAL A 113 1.92 2.58 -13.38
C VAL A 113 1.88 2.18 -14.86
N ALA A 114 3.01 1.71 -15.39
CA ALA A 114 3.11 1.25 -16.77
C ALA A 114 2.41 -0.10 -17.00
N PHE A 115 2.16 -0.86 -15.92
CA PHE A 115 1.55 -2.19 -15.98
C PHE A 115 0.22 -2.19 -16.73
N ASP A 116 -0.66 -1.25 -16.44
CA ASP A 116 -2.00 -1.22 -17.02
C ASP A 116 -1.95 -1.19 -18.55
N GLU A 117 -1.11 -0.33 -19.12
CA GLU A 117 -0.98 -0.20 -20.57
C GLU A 117 -0.38 -1.45 -21.21
N VAL A 118 0.67 -2.02 -20.61
CA VAL A 118 1.28 -3.27 -21.10
C VAL A 118 0.30 -4.42 -21.02
N TYR A 119 -0.38 -4.55 -19.88
CA TYR A 119 -1.34 -5.62 -19.62
C TYR A 119 -2.52 -5.58 -20.60
N ASP A 120 -3.13 -4.40 -20.79
CA ASP A 120 -4.28 -4.24 -21.67
C ASP A 120 -3.91 -4.58 -23.13
N LYS A 121 -2.77 -4.09 -23.63
CA LYS A 121 -2.28 -4.39 -24.97
C LYS A 121 -1.98 -5.88 -25.17
N VAL A 122 -1.38 -6.53 -24.15
CA VAL A 122 -1.08 -7.96 -24.24
C VAL A 122 -2.35 -8.79 -24.23
N THR A 123 -3.30 -8.50 -23.34
CA THR A 123 -4.52 -9.28 -23.19
C THR A 123 -5.51 -9.06 -24.35
N GLU A 124 -5.49 -7.89 -24.99
CA GLU A 124 -6.23 -7.61 -26.20
C GLU A 124 -5.73 -8.45 -27.40
N LYS A 125 -4.40 -8.52 -27.57
CA LYS A 125 -3.75 -9.29 -28.65
C LYS A 125 -3.72 -10.80 -28.38
N HIS A 126 -3.66 -11.18 -27.12
CA HIS A 126 -3.48 -12.57 -26.66
C HIS A 126 -4.51 -12.92 -25.58
N PRO A 127 -5.81 -13.01 -25.90
CA PRO A 127 -6.87 -13.28 -24.92
C PRO A 127 -6.73 -14.64 -24.20
N GLN A 128 -5.96 -15.57 -24.76
CA GLN A 128 -5.67 -16.89 -24.20
C GLN A 128 -4.68 -16.87 -23.02
N VAL A 129 -4.12 -15.71 -22.68
CA VAL A 129 -3.20 -15.57 -21.52
C VAL A 129 -3.99 -15.77 -20.23
N GLU A 130 -3.63 -16.79 -19.46
CA GLU A 130 -4.26 -17.10 -18.17
C GLU A 130 -3.40 -16.68 -16.96
N VAL A 131 -2.07 -16.74 -17.13
CA VAL A 131 -1.13 -16.49 -16.03
C VAL A 131 -0.15 -15.38 -16.40
N ILE A 132 -0.09 -14.38 -15.53
CA ILE A 132 0.86 -13.29 -15.61
C ILE A 132 1.93 -13.49 -14.53
N VAL A 133 3.20 -13.56 -14.95
CA VAL A 133 4.34 -13.66 -14.03
C VAL A 133 5.04 -12.31 -13.98
N ALA A 134 5.16 -11.75 -12.79
CA ALA A 134 5.78 -10.44 -12.59
C ALA A 134 6.66 -10.42 -11.33
N ASP A 135 7.55 -9.45 -11.23
CA ASP A 135 8.35 -9.29 -10.03
C ASP A 135 7.52 -8.69 -8.86
N SER A 136 8.15 -8.55 -7.71
CA SER A 136 7.47 -8.05 -6.49
C SER A 136 7.11 -6.57 -6.55
N ALA A 137 7.65 -5.78 -7.49
CA ALA A 137 7.30 -4.36 -7.67
C ALA A 137 5.88 -4.21 -8.23
N TYR A 138 5.43 -5.18 -9.01
CA TYR A 138 4.07 -5.23 -9.56
C TYR A 138 3.01 -5.75 -8.59
N LYS A 139 3.40 -6.24 -7.40
CA LYS A 139 2.45 -6.73 -6.40
C LYS A 139 1.79 -5.57 -5.66
N THR A 140 0.87 -4.90 -6.33
CA THR A 140 0.04 -3.83 -5.74
C THR A 140 -1.42 -4.29 -5.68
N PRO A 141 -2.24 -3.79 -4.73
CA PRO A 141 -3.66 -4.15 -4.65
C PRO A 141 -4.41 -3.89 -5.94
N HIS A 142 -4.13 -2.77 -6.61
CA HIS A 142 -4.72 -2.41 -7.90
C HIS A 142 -4.45 -3.48 -8.97
N ILE A 143 -3.18 -3.86 -9.16
CA ILE A 143 -2.78 -4.87 -10.16
C ILE A 143 -3.39 -6.24 -9.84
N CYS A 144 -3.33 -6.63 -8.56
CA CYS A 144 -3.91 -7.90 -8.12
C CYS A 144 -5.42 -7.95 -8.41
N LYS A 145 -6.15 -6.86 -8.10
CA LYS A 145 -7.59 -6.77 -8.35
C LYS A 145 -7.89 -6.81 -9.85
N LYS A 146 -7.21 -6.01 -10.67
CA LYS A 146 -7.41 -5.95 -12.12
C LYS A 146 -7.24 -7.32 -12.77
N VAL A 147 -6.14 -8.03 -12.45
CA VAL A 147 -5.87 -9.34 -13.02
C VAL A 147 -6.89 -10.39 -12.54
N PHE A 148 -7.29 -10.30 -11.27
CA PHE A 148 -8.29 -11.20 -10.68
C PHE A 148 -9.68 -10.98 -11.28
N ASP A 149 -10.11 -9.73 -11.43
CA ASP A 149 -11.41 -9.38 -12.01
C ASP A 149 -11.53 -9.85 -13.47
N ASP A 150 -10.41 -9.90 -14.21
CA ASP A 150 -10.34 -10.46 -15.55
C ASP A 150 -10.29 -12.01 -15.56
N GLY A 151 -10.41 -12.67 -14.41
CA GLY A 151 -10.39 -14.13 -14.29
C GLY A 151 -9.02 -14.75 -14.53
N ARG A 152 -7.93 -13.97 -14.42
CA ARG A 152 -6.55 -14.43 -14.63
C ARG A 152 -5.79 -14.57 -13.33
N VAL A 153 -4.63 -15.21 -13.38
CA VAL A 153 -3.77 -15.43 -12.22
C VAL A 153 -2.53 -14.55 -12.29
N LEU A 154 -2.27 -13.78 -11.22
CA LEU A 154 -1.02 -13.05 -11.05
C LEU A 154 -0.06 -13.86 -10.17
N SER A 155 1.07 -14.28 -10.74
CA SER A 155 2.16 -14.95 -10.02
C SER A 155 3.29 -13.96 -9.77
N THR A 156 3.59 -13.69 -8.50
CA THR A 156 4.68 -12.80 -8.09
C THR A 156 5.60 -13.50 -7.09
N ALA A 157 6.84 -13.06 -6.99
CA ALA A 157 7.75 -13.58 -5.99
C ALA A 157 7.20 -13.40 -4.58
N TYR A 158 7.33 -14.45 -3.76
CA TYR A 158 6.95 -14.38 -2.35
C TYR A 158 7.84 -13.39 -1.59
N LYS A 159 7.22 -12.41 -0.96
CA LYS A 159 7.90 -11.47 -0.08
C LYS A 159 7.61 -11.86 1.36
N ARG A 160 8.63 -12.32 2.06
CA ARG A 160 8.51 -12.68 3.47
C ARG A 160 8.12 -11.44 4.29
N PRO A 161 7.06 -11.53 5.14
CA PRO A 161 6.73 -10.45 6.06
C PRO A 161 7.91 -10.13 6.98
N GLN A 162 8.19 -8.84 7.15
CA GLN A 162 9.24 -8.41 8.07
C GLN A 162 8.72 -8.50 9.50
N THR A 163 9.51 -9.14 10.36
CA THR A 163 9.28 -9.17 11.80
C THR A 163 10.40 -8.42 12.52
N MET A 164 10.11 -7.92 13.69
CA MET A 164 11.10 -7.32 14.57
C MET A 164 12.18 -8.36 14.91
N LYS A 165 13.47 -7.98 14.89
CA LYS A 165 14.57 -8.89 15.22
C LYS A 165 14.37 -9.45 16.63
N GLY A 166 14.33 -10.80 16.75
CA GLY A 166 14.04 -11.50 18.01
C GLY A 166 12.57 -11.43 18.46
N GLY A 167 11.71 -10.83 17.66
CA GLY A 167 10.27 -10.73 17.93
C GLY A 167 9.50 -12.01 17.67
N HIS A 168 8.24 -12.01 18.08
CA HIS A 168 7.32 -13.08 17.69
C HIS A 168 7.06 -13.03 16.20
N GLU A 169 7.07 -14.17 15.57
CA GLU A 169 6.76 -14.34 14.16
C GLU A 169 5.26 -14.14 13.92
N TRP A 170 4.90 -13.59 12.76
CA TRP A 170 3.53 -13.18 12.47
C TRP A 170 2.52 -14.32 12.53
N TRP A 171 2.89 -15.56 12.17
CA TRP A 171 2.00 -16.73 12.23
C TRP A 171 1.68 -17.21 13.64
N LYS A 172 2.33 -16.67 14.66
CA LYS A 172 1.98 -16.90 16.06
C LYS A 172 0.78 -16.08 16.53
N TYR A 173 0.36 -15.13 15.70
CA TYR A 173 -0.88 -14.38 15.92
C TYR A 173 -1.96 -15.03 15.09
N VAL A 174 -2.91 -15.69 15.75
CA VAL A 174 -3.97 -16.49 15.11
C VAL A 174 -5.24 -15.66 15.01
N TYR A 175 -5.75 -15.50 13.79
CA TYR A 175 -7.04 -14.86 13.57
C TYR A 175 -8.17 -15.86 13.77
N ASP A 176 -9.15 -15.50 14.59
CA ASP A 176 -10.37 -16.22 14.81
C ASP A 176 -11.52 -15.51 14.08
N GLU A 177 -12.01 -16.14 13.01
CA GLU A 177 -13.08 -15.58 12.18
C GLU A 177 -14.41 -15.51 12.92
N PHE A 178 -14.70 -16.47 13.80
CA PHE A 178 -15.98 -16.54 14.48
C PHE A 178 -16.16 -15.40 15.49
N TYR A 179 -15.10 -15.09 16.24
CA TYR A 179 -15.11 -14.01 17.23
C TYR A 179 -14.56 -12.68 16.67
N ASP A 180 -14.14 -12.63 15.43
CA ASP A 180 -13.49 -11.48 14.79
C ASP A 180 -12.41 -10.86 15.69
N CYS A 181 -11.45 -11.68 16.08
CA CYS A 181 -10.37 -11.27 16.97
C CYS A 181 -9.05 -11.95 16.58
N VAL A 182 -7.93 -11.40 17.07
CA VAL A 182 -6.62 -12.02 16.93
C VAL A 182 -6.14 -12.50 18.29
N ILE A 183 -5.69 -13.75 18.37
CA ILE A 183 -5.11 -14.36 19.56
C ILE A 183 -3.59 -14.21 19.49
N CYS A 184 -2.97 -13.61 20.51
CA CYS A 184 -1.52 -13.44 20.57
C CYS A 184 -0.81 -14.71 21.08
N PRO A 185 0.53 -14.80 20.98
CA PRO A 185 1.31 -15.95 21.48
C PRO A 185 1.15 -16.25 22.97
N GLU A 186 0.72 -15.26 23.77
CA GLU A 186 0.40 -15.42 25.21
C GLU A 186 -1.11 -15.60 25.44
N TYR A 187 -1.84 -16.06 24.42
CA TYR A 187 -3.26 -16.38 24.48
C TYR A 187 -4.17 -15.22 24.89
N GLN A 188 -3.73 -13.97 24.69
CA GLN A 188 -4.56 -12.81 24.94
C GLN A 188 -5.28 -12.40 23.66
N ILE A 189 -6.51 -11.90 23.83
CA ILE A 189 -7.38 -11.48 22.72
C ILE A 189 -7.07 -10.04 22.34
N LEU A 190 -6.76 -9.82 21.06
CA LEU A 190 -6.70 -8.51 20.43
C LEU A 190 -8.04 -8.27 19.74
N LYS A 191 -8.71 -7.21 20.11
CA LYS A 191 -10.02 -6.85 19.57
C LYS A 191 -9.87 -5.97 18.33
N TYR A 192 -10.85 -6.07 17.43
CA TYR A 192 -10.96 -5.14 16.30
C TYR A 192 -10.91 -3.70 16.81
N ALA A 193 -10.05 -2.90 16.20
CA ALA A 193 -9.88 -1.49 16.53
C ALA A 193 -10.37 -0.58 15.41
N THR A 194 -9.98 -0.87 14.19
CA THR A 194 -10.36 -0.09 13.00
C THR A 194 -9.95 -0.83 11.73
N THR A 195 -10.55 -0.43 10.60
CA THR A 195 -10.02 -0.72 9.27
C THR A 195 -9.33 0.54 8.77
N ASN A 196 -8.07 0.41 8.37
CA ASN A 196 -7.29 1.54 7.90
C ASN A 196 -7.65 1.91 6.45
N ARG A 197 -7.09 3.02 5.92
CA ARG A 197 -7.39 3.48 4.55
C ARG A 197 -6.88 2.55 3.45
N ASP A 198 -5.96 1.65 3.79
CA ASP A 198 -5.42 0.65 2.87
C ASP A 198 -6.25 -0.65 2.84
N GLY A 199 -7.37 -0.69 3.59
CA GLY A 199 -8.30 -1.82 3.65
C GLY A 199 -7.89 -2.91 4.65
N TYR A 200 -6.84 -2.71 5.45
CA TYR A 200 -6.42 -3.69 6.46
C TYR A 200 -7.18 -3.49 7.78
N ARG A 201 -7.75 -4.57 8.30
CA ARG A 201 -8.31 -4.59 9.66
C ARG A 201 -7.19 -4.60 10.68
N GLU A 202 -7.28 -3.71 11.66
CA GLU A 202 -6.31 -3.59 12.75
C GLU A 202 -6.94 -4.09 14.05
N TYR A 203 -6.25 -5.02 14.71
CA TYR A 203 -6.63 -5.58 16.00
C TYR A 203 -5.66 -5.10 17.07
N LYS A 204 -6.17 -4.63 18.21
CA LYS A 204 -5.35 -4.07 19.30
C LYS A 204 -5.52 -4.83 20.60
N SER A 205 -4.39 -5.00 21.28
CA SER A 205 -4.33 -5.60 22.60
C SER A 205 -4.75 -4.63 23.70
N ASP A 206 -5.13 -5.19 24.89
CA ASP A 206 -5.29 -4.38 26.09
C ASP A 206 -3.92 -4.01 26.68
N ALA A 207 -3.70 -2.70 26.85
CA ALA A 207 -2.47 -2.16 27.42
C ALA A 207 -2.17 -2.68 28.84
N ARG A 208 -3.22 -2.92 29.64
CA ARG A 208 -3.08 -3.40 31.03
C ARG A 208 -2.53 -4.82 31.09
N LEU A 209 -2.96 -5.68 30.17
CA LEU A 209 -2.50 -7.05 30.05
C LEU A 209 -1.06 -7.07 29.50
N CYS A 210 -0.82 -6.31 28.46
CA CYS A 210 0.50 -6.24 27.81
C CYS A 210 1.57 -5.58 28.70
N ALA A 211 1.21 -4.67 29.61
CA ALA A 211 2.16 -4.08 30.56
C ALA A 211 2.79 -5.12 31.50
N LYS A 212 2.06 -6.21 31.79
CA LYS A 212 2.51 -7.30 32.68
C LYS A 212 2.95 -8.55 31.90
N CYS A 213 2.97 -8.48 30.57
CA CYS A 213 3.27 -9.64 29.71
C CYS A 213 4.76 -10.01 29.80
N PRO A 214 5.12 -11.28 30.05
CA PRO A 214 6.50 -11.72 30.18
C PRO A 214 7.27 -11.64 28.87
N THR A 215 6.59 -11.73 27.71
CA THR A 215 7.19 -11.68 26.37
C THR A 215 7.01 -10.33 25.67
N ARG A 216 6.65 -9.29 26.42
CA ARG A 216 6.38 -7.96 25.87
C ARG A 216 7.48 -7.43 24.95
N GLU A 217 8.74 -7.57 25.36
CA GLU A 217 9.90 -7.09 24.57
C GLU A 217 10.00 -7.75 23.20
N ARG A 218 9.53 -8.99 23.09
CA ARG A 218 9.45 -9.73 21.82
C ARG A 218 8.20 -9.40 21.01
N CYS A 219 7.23 -8.70 21.60
CA CYS A 219 5.93 -8.43 21.01
C CYS A 219 5.81 -6.97 20.55
N THR A 220 6.07 -6.00 21.44
CA THR A 220 5.91 -4.58 21.13
C THR A 220 6.84 -3.69 21.94
N HIS A 221 7.41 -2.70 21.27
CA HIS A 221 8.17 -1.61 21.90
C HIS A 221 7.35 -0.33 22.09
N SER A 222 6.01 -0.41 21.89
CA SER A 222 5.13 0.74 22.09
C SER A 222 5.22 1.24 23.54
N LYS A 223 5.31 2.56 23.69
CA LYS A 223 5.30 3.22 25.02
C LYS A 223 3.96 2.98 25.73
N ASP A 224 2.89 2.89 24.97
CA ASP A 224 1.52 2.67 25.48
C ASP A 224 1.22 1.18 25.76
N CYS A 225 2.23 0.30 25.67
CA CYS A 225 2.07 -1.15 25.87
C CYS A 225 1.00 -1.80 24.99
N VAL A 226 0.72 -1.26 23.81
CA VAL A 226 -0.27 -1.79 22.87
C VAL A 226 0.43 -2.48 21.72
N LYS A 227 -0.02 -3.70 21.38
CA LYS A 227 0.30 -4.39 20.13
C LYS A 227 -0.85 -4.18 19.15
N THR A 228 -0.52 -3.76 17.95
CA THR A 228 -1.44 -3.75 16.79
C THR A 228 -0.98 -4.84 15.82
N VAL A 229 -1.91 -5.62 15.34
CA VAL A 229 -1.75 -6.67 14.33
C VAL A 229 -2.72 -6.38 13.21
#